data_5f7acb978b8fdab48c1a76becf472ff9
#
_entry.id   5f7acb978b8fdab48c1a76becf472ff9
#
_cell.length_a   1.000
_cell.length_b   1.000
_cell.length_c   1.000
_cell.angle_alpha   90.00
_cell.angle_beta   90.00
_cell.angle_gamma   90.00
#
_symmetry.space_group_name_H-M   'P 1'
#
loop_
_entity.id
_entity.type
_entity.pdbx_description
1 polymer ?
#
loop_
_entity_poly.entity_id
_entity_poly.type
_entity_poly.pdbx_seq_one_letter_code
_entity_poly.pdbx_strand_id
1 'polypeptide(L)'
;MQQPCLVIMAAGMGSRFGGPKQTTPVDEYGHFLLHYSLFDAYRAGFRKVVFVVKEETAEEFRESVGPAVAAAFDVRYAYQKLDTLPEGYTVPDGRTKPWGTAHAVLCAAPEIDGPFAVINSDDYYGIEAYRLLYDFLAVPRPERSYAMVGFRLRNTVTANGSVSRGVCTERGGMLESITERTHIAQRGADAAYTEDGEHFIDLPGDTTVSMNFWGFSPLYLRELAQRFPAFLDENLPRNPLKCEYFVPSIVDAQLHAGTADVTMLHTDDAWHGVTYHDDLPDVVAALRALRDAGKYPDNIW
;
A
#
# COMPACT_ATOMS: atom_id res chain seq x y z
N MET A 1 -10.34 -1.08 23.90
CA MET A 1 -9.38 -1.23 22.76
C MET A 1 -9.83 -0.27 21.68
N GLN A 2 -8.93 0.53 21.14
CA GLN A 2 -9.22 1.30 19.93
C GLN A 2 -9.43 0.33 18.78
N GLN A 3 -10.42 0.56 17.93
CA GLN A 3 -10.58 -0.24 16.72
C GLN A 3 -9.81 0.43 15.59
N PRO A 4 -8.73 -0.19 15.09
CA PRO A 4 -8.00 0.34 13.95
C PRO A 4 -8.87 0.36 12.70
N CYS A 5 -8.69 1.39 11.85
CA CYS A 5 -9.32 1.42 10.54
C CYS A 5 -8.32 1.02 9.45
N LEU A 6 -8.83 0.49 8.33
CA LEU A 6 -8.02 0.15 7.16
C LEU A 6 -8.26 1.19 6.06
N VAL A 7 -7.20 1.89 5.66
CA VAL A 7 -7.23 2.84 4.54
C VAL A 7 -6.68 2.13 3.29
N ILE A 8 -7.47 2.09 2.23
CA ILE A 8 -7.15 1.41 0.99
C ILE A 8 -7.02 2.43 -0.14
N MET A 9 -5.82 2.55 -0.68
CA MET A 9 -5.52 3.48 -1.76
C MET A 9 -5.93 2.88 -3.11
N ALA A 10 -7.05 3.34 -3.66
CA ALA A 10 -7.65 2.86 -4.90
C ALA A 10 -7.75 3.94 -6.00
N ALA A 11 -7.20 5.13 -5.79
CA ALA A 11 -7.19 6.21 -6.77
C ALA A 11 -6.09 6.07 -7.85
N GLY A 12 -5.19 5.07 -7.73
CA GLY A 12 -4.10 4.83 -8.66
C GLY A 12 -4.58 4.37 -10.03
N MET A 13 -3.94 4.89 -11.09
CA MET A 13 -4.15 4.38 -12.44
C MET A 13 -3.16 3.25 -12.69
N GLY A 14 -3.62 2.01 -12.82
CA GLY A 14 -2.80 0.85 -13.19
C GLY A 14 -2.25 0.96 -14.63
N SER A 15 -1.36 1.91 -14.88
CA SER A 15 -0.92 2.33 -16.23
C SER A 15 -0.13 1.26 -17.01
N ARG A 16 0.39 0.24 -16.34
CA ARG A 16 1.19 -0.83 -16.98
C ARG A 16 0.36 -2.04 -17.40
N PHE A 17 -0.83 -2.22 -16.87
CA PHE A 17 -1.68 -3.39 -17.11
C PHE A 17 -2.53 -3.29 -18.39
N GLY A 18 -2.78 -2.09 -18.89
CA GLY A 18 -3.54 -1.86 -20.13
C GLY A 18 -5.06 -2.07 -20.01
N GLY A 19 -5.60 -2.14 -18.78
CA GLY A 19 -7.03 -2.33 -18.51
C GLY A 19 -7.39 -2.06 -17.04
N PRO A 20 -8.62 -2.36 -16.59
CA PRO A 20 -9.07 -2.17 -15.22
C PRO A 20 -8.45 -3.24 -14.28
N LYS A 21 -7.15 -3.09 -13.98
CA LYS A 21 -6.36 -4.00 -13.15
C LYS A 21 -7.05 -4.32 -11.81
N GLN A 22 -7.69 -3.33 -11.20
CA GLN A 22 -8.26 -3.44 -9.85
C GLN A 22 -9.48 -4.35 -9.77
N THR A 23 -10.15 -4.60 -10.89
CA THR A 23 -11.37 -5.43 -10.98
C THR A 23 -11.18 -6.67 -11.84
N THR A 24 -9.92 -7.06 -12.15
CA THR A 24 -9.64 -8.29 -12.88
C THR A 24 -9.87 -9.50 -11.98
N PRO A 25 -10.78 -10.44 -12.37
CA PRO A 25 -11.05 -11.62 -11.56
C PRO A 25 -9.81 -12.52 -11.40
N VAL A 26 -9.59 -13.02 -10.20
CA VAL A 26 -8.50 -13.94 -9.84
C VAL A 26 -8.99 -15.33 -9.43
N ASP A 27 -10.30 -15.55 -9.49
CA ASP A 27 -10.92 -16.85 -9.24
C ASP A 27 -12.21 -17.03 -10.04
N GLU A 28 -12.78 -18.24 -9.99
CA GLU A 28 -14.00 -18.65 -10.68
C GLU A 28 -15.29 -18.03 -10.12
N TYR A 29 -15.23 -17.40 -8.95
CA TYR A 29 -16.36 -16.70 -8.30
C TYR A 29 -16.41 -15.21 -8.68
N GLY A 30 -15.39 -14.74 -9.42
CA GLY A 30 -15.31 -13.34 -9.86
C GLY A 30 -14.67 -12.41 -8.83
N HIS A 31 -14.03 -12.96 -7.80
CA HIS A 31 -13.30 -12.13 -6.85
C HIS A 31 -11.99 -11.60 -7.48
N PHE A 32 -11.59 -10.41 -7.07
CA PHE A 32 -10.30 -9.81 -7.40
C PHE A 32 -9.46 -9.62 -6.14
N LEU A 33 -8.17 -9.24 -6.27
CA LEU A 33 -7.21 -9.21 -5.16
C LEU A 33 -7.71 -8.43 -3.93
N LEU A 34 -8.43 -7.31 -4.15
CA LEU A 34 -9.01 -6.53 -3.06
C LEU A 34 -9.98 -7.34 -2.19
N HIS A 35 -10.76 -8.24 -2.77
CA HIS A 35 -11.69 -9.08 -2.00
C HIS A 35 -10.95 -9.99 -1.02
N TYR A 36 -9.83 -10.58 -1.43
CA TYR A 36 -8.96 -11.37 -0.55
C TYR A 36 -8.34 -10.50 0.55
N SER A 37 -7.82 -9.33 0.20
CA SER A 37 -7.27 -8.36 1.14
C SER A 37 -8.31 -7.91 2.18
N LEU A 38 -9.54 -7.66 1.78
CA LEU A 38 -10.64 -7.33 2.68
C LEU A 38 -11.05 -8.52 3.58
N PHE A 39 -11.06 -9.73 3.02
CA PHE A 39 -11.37 -10.93 3.79
C PHE A 39 -10.33 -11.17 4.90
N ASP A 40 -9.04 -11.04 4.59
CA ASP A 40 -7.96 -11.16 5.56
C ASP A 40 -7.99 -10.05 6.61
N ALA A 41 -8.27 -8.82 6.20
CA ALA A 41 -8.48 -7.71 7.11
C ALA A 41 -9.65 -7.95 8.08
N TYR A 42 -10.78 -8.49 7.57
CA TYR A 42 -11.92 -8.85 8.41
C TYR A 42 -11.56 -9.93 9.43
N ARG A 43 -10.85 -10.96 9.00
CA ARG A 43 -10.37 -12.06 9.89
C ARG A 43 -9.39 -11.56 10.94
N ALA A 44 -8.53 -10.60 10.59
CA ALA A 44 -7.60 -9.96 11.52
C ALA A 44 -8.29 -9.11 12.59
N GLY A 45 -9.52 -8.61 12.31
CA GLY A 45 -10.29 -7.81 13.26
C GLY A 45 -10.68 -6.42 12.79
N PHE A 46 -10.23 -5.95 11.62
CA PHE A 46 -10.68 -4.69 11.05
C PHE A 46 -12.19 -4.70 10.79
N ARG A 47 -12.88 -3.61 11.11
CA ARG A 47 -14.33 -3.44 10.92
C ARG A 47 -14.69 -2.12 10.26
N LYS A 48 -13.75 -1.21 10.12
CA LYS A 48 -13.89 0.07 9.41
C LYS A 48 -12.88 0.12 8.27
N VAL A 49 -13.35 0.45 7.08
CA VAL A 49 -12.54 0.59 5.87
C VAL A 49 -12.81 1.95 5.23
N VAL A 50 -11.75 2.67 4.87
CA VAL A 50 -11.81 3.91 4.12
C VAL A 50 -11.18 3.68 2.75
N PHE A 51 -11.97 3.70 1.70
CA PHE A 51 -11.48 3.65 0.33
C PHE A 51 -11.14 5.04 -0.17
N VAL A 52 -9.90 5.24 -0.60
CA VAL A 52 -9.48 6.45 -1.29
C VAL A 52 -9.59 6.21 -2.79
N VAL A 53 -10.56 6.84 -3.42
CA VAL A 53 -10.91 6.64 -4.84
C VAL A 53 -10.88 7.97 -5.60
N LYS A 54 -10.97 7.90 -6.93
CA LYS A 54 -11.30 9.07 -7.73
C LYS A 54 -12.82 9.27 -7.74
N GLU A 55 -13.26 10.52 -7.75
CA GLU A 55 -14.70 10.84 -7.78
C GLU A 55 -15.39 10.26 -9.02
N GLU A 56 -14.70 10.32 -10.17
CA GLU A 56 -15.23 9.88 -11.46
C GLU A 56 -15.48 8.38 -11.53
N THR A 57 -14.74 7.56 -10.77
CA THR A 57 -14.86 6.10 -10.78
C THR A 57 -15.46 5.54 -9.48
N ALA A 58 -15.91 6.40 -8.57
CA ALA A 58 -16.35 5.99 -7.23
C ALA A 58 -17.58 5.07 -7.26
N GLU A 59 -18.53 5.30 -8.15
CA GLU A 59 -19.74 4.49 -8.21
C GLU A 59 -19.43 3.09 -8.74
N GLU A 60 -18.69 2.99 -9.84
CA GLU A 60 -18.23 1.71 -10.40
C GLU A 60 -17.39 0.92 -9.36
N PHE A 61 -16.50 1.61 -8.65
CA PHE A 61 -15.71 1.00 -7.58
C PHE A 61 -16.60 0.49 -6.43
N ARG A 62 -17.61 1.27 -6.02
CA ARG A 62 -18.56 0.89 -4.99
C ARG A 62 -19.36 -0.36 -5.37
N GLU A 63 -19.81 -0.44 -6.60
CA GLU A 63 -20.49 -1.62 -7.14
C GLU A 63 -19.56 -2.84 -7.14
N SER A 64 -18.29 -2.66 -7.52
CA SER A 64 -17.31 -3.75 -7.57
C SER A 64 -16.94 -4.31 -6.18
N VAL A 65 -16.89 -3.49 -5.14
CA VAL A 65 -16.67 -3.93 -3.75
C VAL A 65 -17.77 -4.87 -3.26
N GLY A 66 -19.01 -4.61 -3.69
CA GLY A 66 -20.15 -5.49 -3.50
C GLY A 66 -20.83 -5.39 -2.10
N PRO A 67 -22.07 -5.89 -2.04
CA PRO A 67 -22.91 -5.75 -0.86
C PRO A 67 -22.44 -6.59 0.34
N ALA A 68 -21.77 -7.72 0.12
CA ALA A 68 -21.30 -8.58 1.19
C ALA A 68 -20.19 -7.89 2.01
N VAL A 69 -19.24 -7.23 1.35
CA VAL A 69 -18.22 -6.40 2.00
C VAL A 69 -18.87 -5.23 2.71
N ALA A 70 -19.81 -4.53 2.06
CA ALA A 70 -20.51 -3.40 2.66
C ALA A 70 -21.32 -3.78 3.92
N ALA A 71 -21.78 -5.04 4.02
CA ALA A 71 -22.46 -5.55 5.21
C ALA A 71 -21.49 -5.93 6.34
N ALA A 72 -20.24 -6.29 6.00
CA ALA A 72 -19.24 -6.74 6.96
C ALA A 72 -18.43 -5.58 7.60
N PHE A 73 -18.32 -4.45 6.91
CA PHE A 73 -17.54 -3.29 7.34
C PHE A 73 -18.37 -2.02 7.46
N ASP A 74 -17.95 -1.09 8.34
CA ASP A 74 -18.27 0.33 8.22
C ASP A 74 -17.43 0.90 7.07
N VAL A 75 -18.03 0.96 5.88
CA VAL A 75 -17.36 1.40 4.65
C VAL A 75 -17.50 2.91 4.48
N ARG A 76 -16.38 3.60 4.32
CA ARG A 76 -16.27 5.02 4.03
C ARG A 76 -15.53 5.26 2.73
N TYR A 77 -15.79 6.41 2.10
CA TYR A 77 -15.13 6.81 0.85
C TYR A 77 -14.52 8.19 1.02
N ALA A 78 -13.27 8.32 0.63
CA ALA A 78 -12.55 9.59 0.50
C ALA A 78 -12.15 9.80 -0.96
N TYR A 79 -12.14 11.04 -1.41
CA TYR A 79 -11.86 11.36 -2.81
C TYR A 79 -10.51 12.04 -2.95
N GLN A 80 -9.60 11.42 -3.71
CA GLN A 80 -8.33 12.02 -4.06
C GLN A 80 -8.50 12.92 -5.29
N LYS A 81 -8.77 14.21 -5.06
CA LYS A 81 -8.92 15.21 -6.12
C LYS A 81 -7.62 15.99 -6.33
N LEU A 82 -7.38 16.47 -7.56
CA LEU A 82 -6.20 17.29 -7.86
C LEU A 82 -6.22 18.65 -7.17
N ASP A 83 -7.41 19.20 -6.96
CA ASP A 83 -7.65 20.51 -6.32
C ASP A 83 -7.75 20.45 -4.79
N THR A 84 -7.62 19.26 -4.18
CA THR A 84 -7.46 19.13 -2.72
C THR A 84 -6.05 19.56 -2.34
N LEU A 85 -5.83 20.86 -2.32
CA LEU A 85 -4.55 21.51 -2.05
C LEU A 85 -4.67 22.46 -0.84
N PRO A 86 -3.55 22.76 -0.16
CA PRO A 86 -3.52 23.79 0.87
C PRO A 86 -3.85 25.16 0.27
N GLU A 87 -4.28 26.11 1.14
CA GLU A 87 -4.55 27.47 0.74
C GLU A 87 -3.32 28.10 0.06
N GLY A 88 -3.54 28.83 -1.04
CA GLY A 88 -2.48 29.49 -1.81
C GLY A 88 -1.88 28.65 -2.95
N TYR A 89 -2.23 27.37 -3.05
CA TYR A 89 -1.77 26.52 -4.16
C TYR A 89 -2.88 26.28 -5.18
N THR A 90 -2.48 26.12 -6.44
CA THR A 90 -3.37 25.80 -7.55
C THR A 90 -2.84 24.60 -8.33
N VAL A 91 -3.74 23.86 -8.97
CA VAL A 91 -3.36 22.74 -9.85
C VAL A 91 -2.60 23.29 -11.07
N PRO A 92 -1.37 22.84 -11.36
CA PRO A 92 -0.64 23.26 -12.54
C PRO A 92 -1.39 22.91 -13.83
N ASP A 93 -1.33 23.79 -14.81
CA ASP A 93 -1.94 23.56 -16.11
C ASP A 93 -1.39 22.28 -16.75
N GLY A 94 -2.31 21.41 -17.22
CA GLY A 94 -1.97 20.13 -17.83
C GLY A 94 -1.63 19.01 -16.85
N ARG A 95 -1.67 19.21 -15.52
CA ARG A 95 -1.51 18.12 -14.56
C ARG A 95 -2.74 17.24 -14.51
N THR A 96 -2.53 15.94 -14.78
CA THR A 96 -3.55 14.88 -14.65
C THR A 96 -3.16 13.81 -13.61
N LYS A 97 -1.87 13.80 -13.22
CA LYS A 97 -1.33 12.80 -12.27
C LYS A 97 -1.74 13.17 -10.85
N PRO A 98 -2.27 12.21 -10.04
CA PRO A 98 -2.52 12.41 -8.61
C PRO A 98 -1.25 12.82 -7.86
N TRP A 99 -1.43 13.43 -6.68
CA TRP A 99 -0.32 13.96 -5.87
C TRP A 99 0.48 12.89 -5.11
N GLY A 100 0.16 11.60 -5.27
CA GLY A 100 0.87 10.49 -4.66
C GLY A 100 0.17 9.89 -3.45
N THR A 101 0.80 8.86 -2.86
CA THR A 101 0.20 8.00 -1.82
C THR A 101 0.00 8.74 -0.48
N ALA A 102 0.91 9.62 -0.09
CA ALA A 102 0.74 10.42 1.13
C ALA A 102 -0.44 11.40 1.01
N HIS A 103 -0.64 12.00 -0.16
CA HIS A 103 -1.82 12.82 -0.41
C HIS A 103 -3.11 12.00 -0.40
N ALA A 104 -3.10 10.77 -0.92
CA ALA A 104 -4.26 9.87 -0.83
C ALA A 104 -4.65 9.63 0.63
N VAL A 105 -3.68 9.30 1.49
CA VAL A 105 -3.90 9.13 2.93
C VAL A 105 -4.40 10.43 3.59
N LEU A 106 -3.85 11.58 3.20
CA LEU A 106 -4.30 12.89 3.70
C LEU A 106 -5.77 13.17 3.33
N CYS A 107 -6.21 12.81 2.13
CA CYS A 107 -7.62 12.93 1.73
C CYS A 107 -8.56 12.06 2.58
N ALA A 108 -8.08 10.96 3.15
CA ALA A 108 -8.86 10.10 4.03
C ALA A 108 -8.96 10.62 5.48
N ALA A 109 -8.19 11.67 5.85
CA ALA A 109 -8.09 12.14 7.23
C ALA A 109 -9.45 12.46 7.92
N PRO A 110 -10.46 13.02 7.23
CA PRO A 110 -11.78 13.27 7.87
C PRO A 110 -12.51 12.00 8.32
N GLU A 111 -12.20 10.85 7.73
CA GLU A 111 -12.82 9.57 8.02
C GLU A 111 -12.03 8.73 9.04
N ILE A 112 -10.87 9.21 9.51
CA ILE A 112 -9.96 8.48 10.40
C ILE A 112 -10.02 9.09 11.80
N ASP A 113 -10.47 8.31 12.78
CA ASP A 113 -10.69 8.73 14.17
C ASP A 113 -9.77 8.03 15.18
N GLY A 114 -8.85 7.16 14.72
CA GLY A 114 -7.95 6.37 15.56
C GLY A 114 -6.75 5.86 14.81
N PRO A 115 -6.03 4.85 15.36
CA PRO A 115 -4.96 4.17 14.65
C PRO A 115 -5.46 3.58 13.33
N PHE A 116 -4.62 3.54 12.32
CA PHE A 116 -5.02 3.07 11.00
C PHE A 116 -3.91 2.34 10.26
N ALA A 117 -4.31 1.37 9.45
CA ALA A 117 -3.44 0.73 8.47
C ALA A 117 -3.61 1.37 7.09
N VAL A 118 -2.57 1.30 6.26
CA VAL A 118 -2.58 1.77 4.86
C VAL A 118 -2.11 0.65 3.95
N ILE A 119 -2.87 0.38 2.87
CA ILE A 119 -2.52 -0.59 1.83
C ILE A 119 -2.84 -0.06 0.43
N ASN A 120 -2.28 -0.71 -0.58
CA ASN A 120 -2.73 -0.56 -1.97
C ASN A 120 -3.94 -1.48 -2.24
N SER A 121 -4.82 -1.09 -3.13
CA SER A 121 -6.03 -1.85 -3.50
C SER A 121 -5.78 -3.02 -4.45
N ASP A 122 -4.63 -3.01 -5.13
CA ASP A 122 -4.29 -3.94 -6.21
C ASP A 122 -3.22 -4.98 -5.81
N ASP A 123 -2.99 -5.12 -4.50
CA ASP A 123 -2.02 -6.03 -3.92
C ASP A 123 -2.69 -7.04 -2.97
N TYR A 124 -2.20 -8.28 -2.99
CA TYR A 124 -2.47 -9.30 -1.99
C TYR A 124 -1.28 -9.39 -1.04
N TYR A 125 -1.54 -9.26 0.26
CA TYR A 125 -0.49 -9.16 1.28
C TYR A 125 -0.30 -10.41 2.13
N GLY A 126 -1.21 -11.38 2.02
CA GLY A 126 -1.20 -12.58 2.85
C GLY A 126 -1.95 -12.43 4.17
N ILE A 127 -2.25 -13.56 4.79
CA ILE A 127 -3.12 -13.67 5.97
C ILE A 127 -2.43 -13.13 7.22
N GLU A 128 -1.16 -13.50 7.41
CA GLU A 128 -0.37 -13.18 8.61
C GLU A 128 -0.06 -11.68 8.69
N ALA A 129 0.20 -11.05 7.55
CA ALA A 129 0.51 -9.63 7.45
C ALA A 129 -0.58 -8.75 8.09
N TYR A 130 -1.86 -9.04 7.81
CA TYR A 130 -3.00 -8.31 8.40
C TYR A 130 -3.10 -8.53 9.90
N ARG A 131 -2.90 -9.77 10.37
CA ARG A 131 -2.96 -10.10 11.80
C ARG A 131 -1.88 -9.35 12.57
N LEU A 132 -0.64 -9.39 12.11
CA LEU A 132 0.51 -8.71 12.75
C LEU A 132 0.25 -7.20 12.89
N LEU A 133 -0.23 -6.56 11.82
CA LEU A 133 -0.46 -5.13 11.85
C LEU A 133 -1.67 -4.75 12.71
N TYR A 134 -2.76 -5.53 12.63
CA TYR A 134 -3.92 -5.33 13.49
C TYR A 134 -3.55 -5.43 14.97
N ASP A 135 -2.84 -6.50 15.37
CA ASP A 135 -2.40 -6.72 16.75
C ASP A 135 -1.52 -5.58 17.26
N PHE A 136 -0.66 -5.02 16.39
CA PHE A 136 0.12 -3.84 16.73
C PHE A 136 -0.77 -2.61 16.97
N LEU A 137 -1.70 -2.33 16.08
CA LEU A 137 -2.55 -1.13 16.13
C LEU A 137 -3.64 -1.17 17.20
N ALA A 138 -4.13 -2.36 17.57
CA ALA A 138 -5.18 -2.54 18.57
C ALA A 138 -4.72 -2.24 20.00
N VAL A 139 -3.40 -2.21 20.23
CA VAL A 139 -2.79 -1.91 21.54
C VAL A 139 -2.42 -0.44 21.61
N PRO A 140 -2.81 0.30 22.68
CA PRO A 140 -2.38 1.69 22.87
C PRO A 140 -0.86 1.83 22.86
N ARG A 141 -0.37 2.79 22.08
CA ARG A 141 1.07 3.09 21.90
C ARG A 141 1.30 4.60 21.89
N PRO A 142 2.55 5.05 22.11
CA PRO A 142 2.91 6.44 21.87
C PRO A 142 2.53 6.87 20.44
N GLU A 143 2.02 8.08 20.26
CA GLU A 143 1.57 8.56 18.94
C GLU A 143 2.65 8.53 17.85
N ARG A 144 3.93 8.62 18.23
CA ARG A 144 5.07 8.54 17.30
C ARG A 144 5.49 7.11 16.94
N SER A 145 4.87 6.08 17.56
CA SER A 145 5.17 4.67 17.28
C SER A 145 4.33 4.18 16.11
N TYR A 146 4.97 3.96 14.99
CA TYR A 146 4.41 3.40 13.77
C TYR A 146 4.85 1.94 13.58
N ALA A 147 4.29 1.26 12.60
CA ALA A 147 4.75 -0.06 12.18
C ALA A 147 4.74 -0.18 10.66
N MET A 148 5.54 -1.10 10.17
CA MET A 148 5.51 -1.54 8.77
C MET A 148 5.59 -3.06 8.73
N VAL A 149 4.80 -3.68 7.84
CA VAL A 149 4.97 -5.10 7.54
C VAL A 149 6.07 -5.24 6.51
N GLY A 150 7.16 -5.88 6.91
CA GLY A 150 8.30 -6.19 6.06
C GLY A 150 8.14 -7.57 5.42
N PHE A 151 8.35 -7.64 4.11
CA PHE A 151 8.31 -8.86 3.32
C PHE A 151 9.72 -9.28 2.93
N ARG A 152 9.95 -10.58 2.73
CA ARG A 152 11.17 -11.06 2.11
C ARG A 152 11.16 -10.72 0.63
N LEU A 153 12.23 -10.15 0.10
CA LEU A 153 12.35 -9.74 -1.29
C LEU A 153 11.97 -10.86 -2.27
N ARG A 154 12.45 -12.09 -1.99
CA ARG A 154 12.15 -13.28 -2.84
C ARG A 154 10.65 -13.58 -2.97
N ASN A 155 9.84 -13.16 -1.99
CA ASN A 155 8.40 -13.35 -1.98
C ASN A 155 7.63 -12.20 -2.66
N THR A 156 8.35 -11.25 -3.27
CA THR A 156 7.75 -10.03 -3.85
C THR A 156 8.22 -9.71 -5.27
N VAL A 157 9.05 -10.55 -5.85
CA VAL A 157 9.56 -10.41 -7.22
C VAL A 157 8.78 -11.30 -8.19
N THR A 158 8.84 -10.99 -9.48
CA THR A 158 8.24 -11.76 -10.55
C THR A 158 9.28 -12.15 -11.60
N ALA A 159 9.07 -13.29 -12.27
CA ALA A 159 9.90 -13.70 -13.42
C ALA A 159 9.58 -12.89 -14.70
N ASN A 160 8.45 -12.18 -14.74
CA ASN A 160 7.93 -11.51 -15.94
C ASN A 160 8.50 -10.12 -16.17
N GLY A 161 9.40 -9.63 -15.28
CA GLY A 161 10.04 -8.33 -15.46
C GLY A 161 10.64 -7.77 -14.18
N SER A 162 10.96 -6.49 -14.20
CA SER A 162 11.49 -5.78 -13.04
C SER A 162 10.38 -5.17 -12.20
N VAL A 163 10.62 -5.09 -10.89
CA VAL A 163 9.72 -4.48 -9.91
C VAL A 163 10.42 -3.32 -9.17
N SER A 164 9.63 -2.49 -8.51
CA SER A 164 10.12 -1.45 -7.61
C SER A 164 9.79 -1.80 -6.17
N ARG A 165 10.75 -1.68 -5.24
CA ARG A 165 10.58 -1.99 -3.81
C ARG A 165 11.33 -1.00 -2.93
N GLY A 166 10.74 -0.66 -1.81
CA GLY A 166 11.44 0.04 -0.73
C GLY A 166 12.34 -0.94 0.03
N VAL A 167 13.64 -0.96 -0.28
CA VAL A 167 14.63 -1.80 0.41
C VAL A 167 14.89 -1.19 1.79
N CYS A 168 14.70 -2.00 2.85
CA CYS A 168 14.76 -1.55 4.23
C CYS A 168 16.09 -1.94 4.88
N THR A 169 16.60 -1.05 5.73
CA THR A 169 17.57 -1.41 6.76
C THR A 169 16.93 -1.36 8.13
N GLU A 170 17.27 -2.30 8.98
CA GLU A 170 16.71 -2.38 10.33
C GLU A 170 17.75 -2.66 11.38
N ARG A 171 17.47 -2.23 12.61
CA ARG A 171 18.27 -2.56 13.80
C ARG A 171 17.37 -2.82 14.99
N GLY A 172 17.53 -4.00 15.60
CA GLY A 172 16.77 -4.36 16.79
C GLY A 172 15.25 -4.39 16.58
N GLY A 173 14.78 -4.76 15.37
CA GLY A 173 13.36 -4.78 15.03
C GLY A 173 12.76 -3.40 14.69
N MET A 174 13.60 -2.38 14.53
CA MET A 174 13.20 -1.02 14.18
C MET A 174 13.73 -0.65 12.80
N LEU A 175 12.91 0.00 11.99
CA LEU A 175 13.32 0.54 10.69
C LEU A 175 14.31 1.68 10.89
N GLU A 176 15.49 1.60 10.25
CA GLU A 176 16.48 2.68 10.22
C GLU A 176 16.39 3.53 8.98
N SER A 177 16.20 2.90 7.83
CA SER A 177 16.03 3.59 6.55
C SER A 177 15.25 2.77 5.53
N ILE A 178 14.70 3.44 4.53
CA ILE A 178 14.03 2.83 3.39
C ILE A 178 14.52 3.50 2.11
N THR A 179 14.98 2.69 1.16
CA THR A 179 15.49 3.19 -0.12
C THR A 179 14.70 2.55 -1.26
N GLU A 180 14.00 3.38 -2.05
CA GLU A 180 13.29 2.89 -3.23
C GLU A 180 14.29 2.44 -4.30
N ARG A 181 14.15 1.19 -4.76
CA ARG A 181 14.89 0.60 -5.88
C ARG A 181 13.92 0.25 -6.99
N THR A 182 14.10 0.83 -8.17
CA THR A 182 13.08 0.84 -9.23
C THR A 182 13.24 -0.24 -10.28
N HIS A 183 14.37 -0.91 -10.37
CA HIS A 183 14.64 -1.93 -11.39
C HIS A 183 15.23 -3.18 -10.74
N ILE A 184 14.42 -3.84 -9.90
CA ILE A 184 14.79 -5.09 -9.26
C ILE A 184 14.33 -6.25 -10.14
N ALA A 185 15.25 -7.10 -10.59
CA ALA A 185 14.98 -8.30 -11.37
C ALA A 185 15.29 -9.55 -10.55
N GLN A 186 14.45 -10.56 -10.66
CA GLN A 186 14.66 -11.84 -10.00
C GLN A 186 15.88 -12.56 -10.57
N ARG A 187 16.69 -13.18 -9.70
CA ARG A 187 17.85 -14.03 -10.05
C ARG A 187 17.85 -15.30 -9.20
N GLY A 188 17.08 -16.29 -9.64
CA GLY A 188 16.90 -17.53 -8.86
C GLY A 188 16.16 -17.25 -7.53
N ALA A 189 16.79 -17.61 -6.40
CA ALA A 189 16.26 -17.35 -5.05
C ALA A 189 16.56 -15.93 -4.56
N ASP A 190 17.40 -15.18 -5.24
CA ASP A 190 17.82 -13.82 -4.95
C ASP A 190 17.32 -12.85 -6.02
N ALA A 191 17.74 -11.60 -5.96
CA ALA A 191 17.45 -10.58 -6.94
C ALA A 191 18.67 -9.68 -7.17
N ALA A 192 18.58 -8.81 -8.17
CA ALA A 192 19.55 -7.73 -8.35
C ALA A 192 18.82 -6.49 -8.86
N TYR A 193 19.33 -5.31 -8.50
CA TYR A 193 18.81 -4.05 -9.01
C TYR A 193 19.84 -3.29 -9.83
N THR A 194 19.37 -2.41 -10.68
CA THR A 194 20.21 -1.49 -11.44
C THR A 194 19.62 -0.08 -11.40
N GLU A 195 20.49 0.93 -11.40
CA GLU A 195 20.10 2.34 -11.51
C GLU A 195 20.34 2.91 -12.91
N ASP A 196 21.28 2.31 -13.66
CA ASP A 196 21.71 2.76 -15.00
C ASP A 196 21.32 1.78 -16.13
N GLY A 197 20.77 0.59 -15.79
CA GLY A 197 20.42 -0.46 -16.73
C GLY A 197 21.59 -1.37 -17.15
N GLU A 198 22.82 -1.08 -16.75
CA GLU A 198 24.03 -1.78 -17.14
C GLU A 198 24.70 -2.50 -15.97
N HIS A 199 24.82 -1.81 -14.83
CA HIS A 199 25.47 -2.33 -13.63
C HIS A 199 24.44 -2.87 -12.64
N PHE A 200 24.51 -4.15 -12.32
CA PHE A 200 23.60 -4.80 -11.38
C PHE A 200 24.27 -5.02 -10.03
N ILE A 201 23.56 -4.69 -8.98
CA ILE A 201 23.95 -4.90 -7.58
C ILE A 201 23.06 -5.99 -7.00
N ASP A 202 23.69 -7.06 -6.49
CA ASP A 202 22.96 -8.19 -5.92
C ASP A 202 22.23 -7.82 -4.64
N LEU A 203 21.02 -8.35 -4.50
CA LEU A 203 20.18 -8.25 -3.31
C LEU A 203 19.82 -9.67 -2.87
N PRO A 204 20.23 -10.09 -1.66
CA PRO A 204 19.81 -11.37 -1.10
C PRO A 204 18.28 -11.48 -1.04
N GLY A 205 17.74 -12.64 -1.37
CA GLY A 205 16.30 -12.88 -1.33
C GLY A 205 15.65 -12.71 0.04
N ASP A 206 16.44 -12.80 1.12
CA ASP A 206 16.00 -12.52 2.51
C ASP A 206 16.00 -11.04 2.87
N THR A 207 16.43 -10.15 1.98
CA THR A 207 16.38 -8.70 2.20
C THR A 207 14.94 -8.28 2.51
N THR A 208 14.76 -7.51 3.58
CA THR A 208 13.45 -6.97 3.95
C THR A 208 13.07 -5.81 3.04
N VAL A 209 11.85 -5.86 2.51
CA VAL A 209 11.30 -4.81 1.65
C VAL A 209 9.93 -4.35 2.10
N SER A 210 9.63 -3.10 1.85
CA SER A 210 8.30 -2.50 2.02
C SER A 210 7.44 -2.76 0.79
N MET A 211 6.20 -3.19 1.06
CA MET A 211 5.13 -3.33 0.07
C MET A 211 4.00 -2.31 0.31
N ASN A 212 4.31 -1.19 0.96
CA ASN A 212 3.35 -0.14 1.31
C ASN A 212 2.28 -0.59 2.33
N PHE A 213 2.60 -1.54 3.19
CA PHE A 213 1.71 -1.96 4.26
C PHE A 213 2.15 -1.36 5.59
N TRP A 214 1.52 -0.26 5.96
CA TRP A 214 1.89 0.59 7.07
C TRP A 214 0.83 0.66 8.15
N GLY A 215 1.24 0.85 9.40
CA GLY A 215 0.38 1.16 10.53
C GLY A 215 0.79 2.48 11.20
N PHE A 216 -0.17 3.37 11.37
CA PHE A 216 0.04 4.72 11.87
C PHE A 216 -0.90 5.08 13.01
N SER A 217 -0.48 6.04 13.81
CA SER A 217 -1.36 6.82 14.69
C SER A 217 -1.92 8.05 13.94
N PRO A 218 -2.94 8.74 14.50
CA PRO A 218 -3.44 9.98 13.93
C PRO A 218 -2.40 11.12 13.84
N LEU A 219 -1.27 11.03 14.57
CA LEU A 219 -0.16 11.97 14.42
C LEU A 219 0.35 12.02 12.99
N TYR A 220 0.40 10.89 12.30
CA TYR A 220 0.88 10.83 10.92
C TYR A 220 0.04 11.71 9.97
N LEU A 221 -1.28 11.80 10.16
CA LEU A 221 -2.15 12.69 9.37
C LEU A 221 -1.79 14.17 9.57
N ARG A 222 -1.47 14.54 10.81
CA ARG A 222 -1.03 15.92 11.12
C ARG A 222 0.32 16.22 10.44
N GLU A 223 1.25 15.29 10.48
CA GLU A 223 2.54 15.39 9.81
C GLU A 223 2.38 15.53 8.28
N LEU A 224 1.50 14.74 7.68
CA LEU A 224 1.18 14.86 6.25
C LEU A 224 0.67 16.26 5.91
N ALA A 225 -0.29 16.77 6.68
CA ALA A 225 -0.87 18.10 6.44
C ALA A 225 0.17 19.22 6.59
N GLN A 226 1.03 19.13 7.61
CA GLN A 226 2.05 20.15 7.88
C GLN A 226 3.18 20.17 6.84
N ARG A 227 3.56 19.01 6.29
CA ARG A 227 4.67 18.88 5.34
C ARG A 227 4.27 19.05 3.88
N PHE A 228 2.99 18.93 3.56
CA PHE A 228 2.52 19.01 2.18
C PHE A 228 2.79 20.36 1.52
N PRO A 229 2.61 21.54 2.17
CA PRO A 229 3.00 22.83 1.61
C PRO A 229 4.49 22.90 1.23
N ALA A 230 5.38 22.50 2.12
CA ALA A 230 6.82 22.51 1.87
C ALA A 230 7.21 21.56 0.70
N PHE A 231 6.55 20.40 0.60
CA PHE A 231 6.71 19.52 -0.56
C PHE A 231 6.31 20.21 -1.86
N LEU A 232 5.20 20.94 -1.88
CA LEU A 232 4.73 21.67 -3.06
C LEU A 232 5.71 22.79 -3.44
N ASP A 233 6.17 23.57 -2.47
CA ASP A 233 7.15 24.65 -2.70
C ASP A 233 8.44 24.15 -3.34
N GLU A 234 8.94 23.00 -2.89
CA GLU A 234 10.17 22.42 -3.42
C GLU A 234 9.99 21.78 -4.79
N ASN A 235 8.88 21.08 -5.02
CA ASN A 235 8.76 20.19 -6.17
C ASN A 235 7.99 20.77 -7.35
N LEU A 236 7.05 21.71 -7.13
CA LEU A 236 6.32 22.36 -8.22
C LEU A 236 7.23 23.11 -9.21
N PRO A 237 8.27 23.85 -8.78
CA PRO A 237 9.17 24.53 -9.72
C PRO A 237 9.99 23.58 -10.60
N ARG A 238 10.23 22.34 -10.12
CA ARG A 238 11.08 21.34 -10.80
C ARG A 238 10.28 20.36 -11.65
N ASN A 239 9.13 19.93 -11.16
CA ASN A 239 8.34 18.87 -11.79
C ASN A 239 6.83 19.04 -11.53
N PRO A 240 6.21 20.12 -12.06
CA PRO A 240 4.82 20.46 -11.75
C PRO A 240 3.81 19.38 -12.14
N LEU A 241 4.08 18.64 -13.22
CA LEU A 241 3.13 17.68 -13.78
C LEU A 241 3.21 16.28 -13.17
N LYS A 242 4.37 15.92 -12.56
CA LYS A 242 4.62 14.51 -12.17
C LYS A 242 5.14 14.32 -10.74
N CYS A 243 5.44 15.39 -9.97
CA CYS A 243 5.88 15.24 -8.59
C CYS A 243 4.82 14.50 -7.76
N GLU A 244 5.26 13.62 -6.86
CA GLU A 244 4.39 12.81 -6.01
C GLU A 244 4.86 12.86 -4.56
N TYR A 245 3.91 13.06 -3.67
CA TYR A 245 4.08 13.05 -2.23
C TYR A 245 3.86 11.61 -1.73
N PHE A 246 4.93 10.94 -1.33
CA PHE A 246 4.91 9.51 -1.01
C PHE A 246 4.91 9.25 0.49
N VAL A 247 4.17 8.22 0.94
CA VAL A 247 4.15 7.74 2.32
C VAL A 247 5.57 7.41 2.83
N PRO A 248 6.40 6.62 2.14
CA PRO A 248 7.73 6.27 2.63
C PRO A 248 8.65 7.48 2.83
N SER A 249 8.56 8.50 1.98
CA SER A 249 9.44 9.69 2.09
C SER A 249 9.16 10.51 3.36
N ILE A 250 7.91 10.54 3.81
CA ILE A 250 7.53 11.25 5.04
C ILE A 250 7.96 10.45 6.28
N VAL A 251 7.81 9.13 6.23
CA VAL A 251 8.32 8.24 7.28
C VAL A 251 9.84 8.40 7.41
N ASP A 252 10.57 8.35 6.29
CA ASP A 252 12.02 8.49 6.27
C ASP A 252 12.47 9.84 6.85
N ALA A 253 11.81 10.95 6.48
CA ALA A 253 12.07 12.27 7.06
C ALA A 253 11.83 12.32 8.57
N GLN A 254 10.81 11.62 9.10
CA GLN A 254 10.54 11.54 10.54
C GLN A 254 11.57 10.68 11.27
N LEU A 255 12.01 9.55 10.67
CA LEU A 255 13.08 8.71 11.20
C LEU A 255 14.38 9.52 11.36
N HIS A 256 14.81 10.23 10.32
CA HIS A 256 16.00 11.07 10.35
C HIS A 256 15.91 12.22 11.36
N ALA A 257 14.72 12.77 11.57
CA ALA A 257 14.47 13.81 12.56
C ALA A 257 14.30 13.28 13.98
N GLY A 258 14.23 11.96 14.19
CA GLY A 258 13.97 11.33 15.50
C GLY A 258 12.56 11.64 16.06
N THR A 259 11.59 11.98 15.17
CA THR A 259 10.22 12.34 15.56
C THR A 259 9.23 11.18 15.44
N ALA A 260 9.65 10.07 14.86
CA ALA A 260 8.90 8.81 14.82
C ALA A 260 9.82 7.60 14.94
N ASP A 261 9.24 6.50 15.43
CA ASP A 261 9.85 5.17 15.50
C ASP A 261 8.96 4.22 14.68
N VAL A 262 9.55 3.32 13.89
CA VAL A 262 8.81 2.33 13.09
C VAL A 262 9.23 0.93 13.50
N THR A 263 8.30 0.16 14.07
CA THR A 263 8.49 -1.27 14.37
C THR A 263 8.38 -2.08 13.07
N MET A 264 9.36 -2.93 12.81
CA MET A 264 9.34 -3.88 11.70
C MET A 264 8.58 -5.14 12.11
N LEU A 265 7.49 -5.42 11.42
CA LEU A 265 6.68 -6.63 11.58
C LEU A 265 7.00 -7.56 10.41
N HIS A 266 7.63 -8.69 10.67
CA HIS A 266 8.06 -9.61 9.62
C HIS A 266 6.99 -10.66 9.32
N THR A 267 6.73 -10.91 8.04
CA THR A 267 5.91 -12.00 7.56
C THR A 267 6.67 -12.86 6.56
N ASP A 268 6.37 -14.15 6.55
CA ASP A 268 6.80 -15.08 5.50
C ASP A 268 5.73 -15.25 4.40
N ASP A 269 4.62 -14.52 4.48
CA ASP A 269 3.59 -14.53 3.44
C ASP A 269 4.17 -14.14 2.09
N ALA A 270 3.66 -14.77 1.04
CA ALA A 270 3.93 -14.35 -0.32
C ALA A 270 3.02 -13.15 -0.67
N TRP A 271 3.64 -12.07 -1.14
CA TRP A 271 2.91 -10.98 -1.76
C TRP A 271 2.59 -11.34 -3.21
N HIS A 272 1.39 -11.03 -3.65
CA HIS A 272 0.99 -11.16 -5.05
C HIS A 272 0.38 -9.85 -5.54
N GLY A 273 0.82 -9.43 -6.72
CA GLY A 273 0.26 -8.29 -7.43
C GLY A 273 0.36 -8.53 -8.93
N VAL A 274 -0.55 -7.97 -9.69
CA VAL A 274 -0.53 -8.05 -11.14
C VAL A 274 0.20 -6.83 -11.68
N THR A 275 1.53 -6.86 -11.75
CA THR A 275 2.33 -5.76 -12.32
C THR A 275 2.30 -5.82 -13.85
N TYR A 276 2.44 -7.03 -14.38
CA TYR A 276 2.37 -7.36 -15.79
C TYR A 276 1.14 -8.24 -16.03
N HIS A 277 0.58 -8.21 -17.25
CA HIS A 277 -0.56 -9.09 -17.60
C HIS A 277 -0.20 -10.58 -17.40
N ASP A 278 1.05 -10.92 -17.66
CA ASP A 278 1.58 -12.29 -17.55
C ASP A 278 1.76 -12.77 -16.09
N ASP A 279 1.59 -11.90 -15.09
CA ASP A 279 1.56 -12.28 -13.67
C ASP A 279 0.22 -12.93 -13.28
N LEU A 280 -0.87 -12.65 -14.01
CA LEU A 280 -2.23 -13.07 -13.64
C LEU A 280 -2.38 -14.59 -13.47
N PRO A 281 -1.88 -15.45 -14.36
CA PRO A 281 -1.96 -16.90 -14.19
C PRO A 281 -1.30 -17.41 -12.90
N ASP A 282 -0.15 -16.83 -12.54
CA ASP A 282 0.59 -17.21 -11.32
C ASP A 282 -0.17 -16.78 -10.06
N VAL A 283 -0.77 -15.58 -10.08
CA VAL A 283 -1.62 -15.09 -8.98
C VAL A 283 -2.85 -15.99 -8.81
N VAL A 284 -3.54 -16.34 -9.88
CA VAL A 284 -4.70 -17.25 -9.86
C VAL A 284 -4.31 -18.62 -9.30
N ALA A 285 -3.17 -19.16 -9.74
CA ALA A 285 -2.67 -20.46 -9.26
C ALA A 285 -2.32 -20.42 -7.77
N ALA A 286 -1.68 -19.34 -7.30
CA ALA A 286 -1.32 -19.16 -5.90
C ALA A 286 -2.55 -19.07 -4.99
N LEU A 287 -3.56 -18.25 -5.36
CA LEU A 287 -4.79 -18.13 -4.58
C LEU A 287 -5.61 -19.41 -4.58
N ARG A 288 -5.64 -20.14 -5.70
CA ARG A 288 -6.25 -21.48 -5.76
C ARG A 288 -5.56 -22.45 -4.78
N ALA A 289 -4.22 -22.49 -4.79
CA ALA A 289 -3.45 -23.35 -3.87
C ALA A 289 -3.75 -23.01 -2.39
N LEU A 290 -3.94 -21.75 -2.05
CA LEU A 290 -4.34 -21.34 -0.70
C LEU A 290 -5.76 -21.81 -0.34
N ARG A 291 -6.71 -21.77 -1.27
CA ARG A 291 -8.07 -22.34 -1.06
C ARG A 291 -8.02 -23.85 -0.91
N ASP A 292 -7.30 -24.55 -1.79
CA ASP A 292 -7.12 -26.00 -1.74
C ASP A 292 -6.48 -26.46 -0.42
N ALA A 293 -5.61 -25.61 0.16
CA ALA A 293 -5.02 -25.82 1.49
C ALA A 293 -5.95 -25.44 2.65
N GLY A 294 -7.22 -25.07 2.40
CA GLY A 294 -8.21 -24.68 3.40
C GLY A 294 -7.93 -23.34 4.09
N LYS A 295 -7.07 -22.49 3.51
CA LYS A 295 -6.78 -21.15 4.04
C LYS A 295 -7.93 -20.16 3.79
N TYR A 296 -8.66 -20.36 2.71
CA TYR A 296 -9.87 -19.62 2.34
C TYR A 296 -11.04 -20.59 2.10
N PRO A 297 -12.29 -20.17 2.37
CA PRO A 297 -13.46 -20.90 1.88
C PRO A 297 -13.55 -20.78 0.35
N ASP A 298 -14.39 -21.62 -0.26
CA ASP A 298 -14.62 -21.59 -1.72
C ASP A 298 -15.13 -20.21 -2.17
N ASN A 299 -16.12 -19.67 -1.45
CA ASN A 299 -16.59 -18.31 -1.65
C ASN A 299 -16.26 -17.47 -0.42
N ILE A 300 -15.44 -16.42 -0.60
CA ILE A 300 -14.96 -15.56 0.50
C ILE A 300 -15.97 -14.48 0.91
N TRP A 301 -16.96 -14.14 0.05
CA TRP A 301 -18.00 -13.13 0.30
C TRP A 301 -19.41 -13.59 -0.12
#